data_373c97f9e26cfd7499b57f3c08445e03
#
_entry.id   373c97f9e26cfd7499b57f3c08445e03
#
_cell.length_a   1.000
_cell.length_b   1.000
_cell.length_c   1.000
_cell.angle_alpha   90.00
_cell.angle_beta   90.00
_cell.angle_gamma   90.00
#
_symmetry.space_group_name_H-M   'P 1'
#
loop_
_entity.id
_entity.type
_entity.pdbx_description
1 polymer ?
#
loop_
_entity_poly.entity_id
_entity_poly.type
_entity_poly.pdbx_seq_one_letter_code
_entity_poly.pdbx_strand_id
1 'polypeptide(L)'
;MEQEKNWLELISETAAYITEKVGEMPKTAIILGTGLGELVKHIDIKVAIPYSEIPNFPVSTVEGHSGRLIFGNLGSKYIMAMQGRFHFYEGYSMKEATFPVRVMNKLGVKTLFVSNAAGGMNPEFRIGDLMIINDHINLFPEHPLRGKNYNELGPRFPSMDEPYSHRLIKKAKEIAAEKNIRLMEGVYVGTQGPTFETPAEYRYFSRIGGDAVGMSTVPEVIVARHMGMEVFGMSVI
;
A
#
# COMPACT_ATOMS: atom_id res chain seq x y z
N MET A 1 -24.89 -8.51 -25.52
CA MET A 1 -24.59 -8.41 -24.06
C MET A 1 -23.15 -8.89 -23.91
N GLU A 2 -22.19 -7.97 -23.72
CA GLU A 2 -20.85 -8.37 -23.30
C GLU A 2 -20.95 -9.01 -21.93
N GLN A 3 -20.44 -10.24 -21.80
CA GLN A 3 -20.32 -10.88 -20.50
C GLN A 3 -19.36 -10.03 -19.64
N GLU A 4 -19.86 -9.56 -18.50
CA GLU A 4 -19.02 -8.86 -17.51
C GLU A 4 -17.82 -9.75 -17.17
N LYS A 5 -16.59 -9.28 -17.50
CA LYS A 5 -15.37 -10.04 -17.26
C LYS A 5 -15.26 -10.38 -15.76
N ASN A 6 -14.92 -11.62 -15.47
CA ASN A 6 -14.67 -12.07 -14.11
C ASN A 6 -13.43 -11.32 -13.55
N TRP A 7 -13.45 -11.02 -12.24
CA TRP A 7 -12.35 -10.33 -11.53
C TRP A 7 -10.97 -10.97 -11.74
N LEU A 8 -10.89 -12.31 -11.77
CA LEU A 8 -9.65 -13.05 -12.08
C LEU A 8 -9.17 -12.85 -13.51
N GLU A 9 -10.10 -12.69 -14.45
CA GLU A 9 -9.77 -12.41 -15.86
C GLU A 9 -9.17 -11.01 -16.00
N LEU A 10 -9.76 -10.00 -15.34
CA LEU A 10 -9.21 -8.63 -15.33
C LEU A 10 -7.79 -8.58 -14.76
N ILE A 11 -7.55 -9.26 -13.62
CA ILE A 11 -6.22 -9.36 -13.00
C ILE A 11 -5.23 -10.03 -13.97
N SER A 12 -5.65 -11.09 -14.65
CA SER A 12 -4.79 -11.84 -15.58
C SER A 12 -4.46 -11.04 -16.84
N GLU A 13 -5.44 -10.35 -17.42
CA GLU A 13 -5.27 -9.46 -18.56
C GLU A 13 -4.27 -8.33 -18.26
N THR A 14 -4.46 -7.67 -17.12
CA THR A 14 -3.57 -6.59 -16.68
C THR A 14 -2.15 -7.09 -16.43
N ALA A 15 -2.01 -8.26 -15.77
CA ALA A 15 -0.70 -8.86 -15.53
C ALA A 15 0.00 -9.26 -16.84
N ALA A 16 -0.73 -9.81 -17.82
CA ALA A 16 -0.18 -10.15 -19.12
C ALA A 16 0.33 -8.90 -19.87
N TYR A 17 -0.44 -7.83 -19.91
CA TYR A 17 -0.03 -6.55 -20.49
C TYR A 17 1.27 -6.02 -19.89
N ILE A 18 1.35 -6.01 -18.53
CA ILE A 18 2.56 -5.53 -17.83
C ILE A 18 3.75 -6.44 -18.15
N THR A 19 3.56 -7.76 -18.15
CA THR A 19 4.62 -8.73 -18.47
C THR A 19 5.18 -8.52 -19.88
N GLU A 20 4.33 -8.26 -20.87
CA GLU A 20 4.74 -7.97 -22.25
C GLU A 20 5.61 -6.71 -22.34
N LYS A 21 5.26 -5.66 -21.57
CA LYS A 21 5.98 -4.38 -21.59
C LYS A 21 7.32 -4.42 -20.85
N VAL A 22 7.43 -5.23 -19.80
CA VAL A 22 8.54 -5.18 -18.84
C VAL A 22 9.49 -6.39 -18.97
N GLY A 23 8.97 -7.56 -19.29
CA GLY A 23 9.73 -8.81 -19.33
C GLY A 23 9.96 -9.39 -17.94
N GLU A 24 11.08 -9.07 -17.30
CA GLU A 24 11.41 -9.60 -15.97
C GLU A 24 10.59 -8.95 -14.85
N MET A 25 10.01 -9.78 -13.96
CA MET A 25 9.20 -9.30 -12.85
C MET A 25 9.96 -9.31 -11.52
N PRO A 26 9.94 -8.17 -10.78
CA PRO A 26 10.56 -8.09 -9.47
C PRO A 26 9.76 -8.87 -8.42
N LYS A 27 10.45 -9.27 -7.33
CA LYS A 27 9.81 -9.93 -6.19
C LYS A 27 9.37 -8.94 -5.10
N THR A 28 9.76 -7.68 -5.25
CA THR A 28 9.48 -6.61 -4.29
C THR A 28 8.73 -5.47 -4.98
N ALA A 29 7.67 -5.00 -4.35
CA ALA A 29 6.96 -3.80 -4.77
C ALA A 29 6.91 -2.75 -3.65
N ILE A 30 6.82 -1.49 -4.04
CA ILE A 30 6.69 -0.34 -3.13
C ILE A 30 5.50 0.50 -3.59
N ILE A 31 4.60 0.84 -2.68
CA ILE A 31 3.56 1.85 -2.91
C ILE A 31 4.00 3.15 -2.25
N LEU A 32 4.28 4.16 -3.06
CA LEU A 32 4.71 5.48 -2.60
C LEU A 32 3.48 6.35 -2.31
N GLY A 33 3.32 6.71 -1.05
CA GLY A 33 2.26 7.61 -0.60
C GLY A 33 2.57 9.08 -0.85
N THR A 34 1.64 9.94 -0.44
CA THR A 34 1.74 11.40 -0.52
C THR A 34 3.03 11.91 0.12
N GLY A 35 3.74 12.78 -0.59
CA GLY A 35 5.00 13.36 -0.13
C GLY A 35 6.24 12.47 -0.30
N LEU A 36 6.06 11.18 -0.62
CA LEU A 36 7.16 10.20 -0.74
C LEU A 36 7.57 9.91 -2.20
N GLY A 37 7.00 10.61 -3.16
CA GLY A 37 7.30 10.48 -4.59
C GLY A 37 8.77 10.79 -4.95
N GLU A 38 9.48 11.54 -4.11
CA GLU A 38 10.89 11.88 -4.29
C GLU A 38 11.81 10.64 -4.28
N LEU A 39 11.40 9.52 -3.64
CA LEU A 39 12.15 8.26 -3.68
C LEU A 39 12.38 7.77 -5.12
N VAL A 40 11.50 8.13 -6.05
CA VAL A 40 11.63 7.79 -7.47
C VAL A 40 12.93 8.33 -8.08
N LYS A 41 13.45 9.46 -7.58
CA LYS A 41 14.73 10.03 -8.04
C LYS A 41 15.94 9.13 -7.75
N HIS A 42 15.79 8.18 -6.83
CA HIS A 42 16.83 7.21 -6.47
C HIS A 42 16.66 5.85 -7.15
N ILE A 43 15.63 5.70 -8.00
CA ILE A 43 15.40 4.50 -8.81
C ILE A 43 16.05 4.68 -10.18
N ASP A 44 16.94 3.77 -10.55
CA ASP A 44 17.41 3.63 -11.93
C ASP A 44 16.28 3.01 -12.76
N ILE A 45 15.43 3.88 -13.33
CA ILE A 45 14.20 3.51 -14.02
C ILE A 45 14.52 2.83 -15.34
N LYS A 46 14.06 1.60 -15.53
CA LYS A 46 14.16 0.86 -16.79
C LYS A 46 12.87 0.98 -17.61
N VAL A 47 11.71 0.86 -16.96
CA VAL A 47 10.39 0.98 -17.59
C VAL A 47 9.48 1.78 -16.68
N ALA A 48 8.69 2.68 -17.25
CA ALA A 48 7.62 3.40 -16.55
C ALA A 48 6.36 3.37 -17.42
N ILE A 49 5.25 2.91 -16.86
CA ILE A 49 3.98 2.77 -17.54
C ILE A 49 2.95 3.67 -16.85
N PRO A 50 2.40 4.69 -17.52
CA PRO A 50 1.29 5.48 -16.99
C PRO A 50 0.10 4.58 -16.61
N TYR A 51 -0.57 4.85 -15.50
CA TYR A 51 -1.74 4.06 -15.09
C TYR A 51 -2.85 4.06 -16.14
N SER A 52 -3.00 5.16 -16.86
CA SER A 52 -3.98 5.29 -17.95
C SER A 52 -3.74 4.36 -19.16
N GLU A 53 -2.53 3.82 -19.29
CA GLU A 53 -2.19 2.85 -20.33
C GLU A 53 -2.37 1.40 -19.86
N ILE A 54 -2.47 1.17 -18.55
CA ILE A 54 -2.60 -0.18 -17.99
C ILE A 54 -4.08 -0.59 -17.98
N PRO A 55 -4.46 -1.65 -18.70
CA PRO A 55 -5.85 -2.11 -18.71
C PRO A 55 -6.39 -2.34 -17.29
N ASN A 56 -7.62 -1.94 -17.04
CA ASN A 56 -8.34 -2.14 -15.78
C ASN A 56 -7.77 -1.42 -14.54
N PHE A 57 -6.68 -0.65 -14.68
CA PHE A 57 -6.18 0.17 -13.58
C PHE A 57 -7.10 1.37 -13.35
N PRO A 58 -7.33 1.76 -12.09
CA PRO A 58 -7.90 3.05 -11.77
C PRO A 58 -6.98 4.17 -12.29
N VAL A 59 -7.54 5.35 -12.50
CA VAL A 59 -6.77 6.54 -12.87
C VAL A 59 -6.77 7.47 -11.67
N SER A 60 -5.59 7.79 -11.11
CA SER A 60 -5.50 8.72 -9.98
C SER A 60 -6.07 10.09 -10.35
N THR A 61 -6.96 10.60 -9.51
CA THR A 61 -7.57 11.93 -9.63
C THR A 61 -6.92 12.95 -8.71
N VAL A 62 -5.98 12.52 -7.86
CA VAL A 62 -5.29 13.38 -6.90
C VAL A 62 -4.17 14.16 -7.59
N GLU A 63 -4.25 15.50 -7.48
CA GLU A 63 -3.25 16.41 -8.03
C GLU A 63 -1.85 16.13 -7.44
N GLY A 64 -0.82 16.07 -8.30
CA GLY A 64 0.56 15.74 -7.89
C GLY A 64 0.90 14.25 -7.86
N HIS A 65 -0.04 13.35 -8.13
CA HIS A 65 0.24 11.94 -8.33
C HIS A 65 0.52 11.68 -9.81
N SER A 66 1.77 11.40 -10.16
CA SER A 66 2.20 11.14 -11.55
C SER A 66 1.55 9.91 -12.17
N GLY A 67 0.82 9.12 -11.38
CA GLY A 67 0.00 8.01 -11.83
C GLY A 67 0.73 7.02 -12.73
N ARG A 68 1.88 6.47 -12.30
CA ARG A 68 2.64 5.52 -13.09
C ARG A 68 3.22 4.36 -12.27
N LEU A 69 3.33 3.22 -12.94
CA LEU A 69 3.99 2.03 -12.45
C LEU A 69 5.43 2.02 -12.98
N ILE A 70 6.40 1.94 -12.08
CA ILE A 70 7.83 2.05 -12.38
C ILE A 70 8.49 0.71 -12.11
N PHE A 71 9.37 0.29 -12.99
CA PHE A 71 10.26 -0.84 -12.85
C PHE A 71 11.70 -0.37 -12.97
N GLY A 72 12.55 -0.72 -12.02
CA GLY A 72 13.92 -0.26 -12.00
C GLY A 72 14.71 -0.75 -10.79
N ASN A 73 15.94 -0.30 -10.68
CA ASN A 73 16.82 -0.66 -9.57
C ASN A 73 16.80 0.42 -8.50
N LEU A 74 16.51 0.03 -7.27
CA LEU A 74 16.75 0.84 -6.08
C LEU A 74 17.97 0.26 -5.36
N GLY A 75 19.12 0.93 -5.47
CA GLY A 75 20.39 0.34 -5.12
C GLY A 75 20.66 -0.93 -5.96
N SER A 76 20.92 -2.05 -5.30
CA SER A 76 21.18 -3.34 -5.96
C SER A 76 19.92 -4.19 -6.22
N LYS A 77 18.72 -3.68 -5.91
CA LYS A 77 17.49 -4.46 -5.97
C LYS A 77 16.59 -3.99 -7.10
N TYR A 78 16.19 -4.91 -7.98
CA TYR A 78 15.16 -4.68 -8.97
C TYR A 78 13.79 -4.69 -8.30
N ILE A 79 13.04 -3.61 -8.46
CA ILE A 79 11.75 -3.38 -7.80
C ILE A 79 10.68 -2.88 -8.76
N MET A 80 9.43 -3.04 -8.34
CA MET A 80 8.27 -2.34 -8.88
C MET A 80 7.88 -1.21 -7.91
N ALA A 81 7.62 0.00 -8.40
CA ALA A 81 7.14 1.09 -7.57
C ALA A 81 5.88 1.71 -8.16
N MET A 82 4.84 1.83 -7.35
CA MET A 82 3.69 2.68 -7.65
C MET A 82 4.03 4.11 -7.25
N GLN A 83 4.16 5.00 -8.21
CA GLN A 83 4.26 6.43 -7.97
C GLN A 83 2.85 7.02 -7.96
N GLY A 84 2.28 7.17 -6.77
CA GLY A 84 0.87 7.45 -6.52
C GLY A 84 0.09 6.18 -6.18
N ARG A 85 -1.03 6.37 -5.47
CA ARG A 85 -1.96 5.32 -5.06
C ARG A 85 -3.38 5.74 -5.33
N PHE A 86 -4.32 4.83 -5.14
CA PHE A 86 -5.75 5.07 -5.25
C PHE A 86 -6.37 5.09 -3.85
N HIS A 87 -7.24 6.09 -3.60
CA HIS A 87 -7.87 6.22 -2.29
C HIS A 87 -9.37 6.00 -2.40
N PHE A 88 -9.95 5.53 -1.31
CA PHE A 88 -11.39 5.33 -1.23
C PHE A 88 -12.19 6.63 -1.43
N TYR A 89 -11.67 7.75 -0.90
CA TYR A 89 -12.32 9.06 -1.05
C TYR A 89 -12.34 9.60 -2.50
N GLU A 90 -11.58 9.02 -3.40
CA GLU A 90 -11.63 9.35 -4.84
C GLU A 90 -12.88 8.77 -5.54
N GLY A 91 -13.70 8.00 -4.82
CA GLY A 91 -14.94 7.39 -5.32
C GLY A 91 -14.77 5.94 -5.79
N TYR A 92 -13.57 5.38 -5.68
CA TYR A 92 -13.31 3.98 -5.98
C TYR A 92 -13.85 3.06 -4.88
N SER A 93 -14.44 1.92 -5.26
CA SER A 93 -14.68 0.83 -4.33
C SER A 93 -13.36 0.29 -3.74
N MET A 94 -13.42 -0.37 -2.59
CA MET A 94 -12.23 -1.00 -2.02
C MET A 94 -11.60 -2.07 -2.93
N LYS A 95 -12.38 -2.71 -3.79
CA LYS A 95 -11.88 -3.65 -4.79
C LYS A 95 -11.04 -2.95 -5.85
N GLU A 96 -11.51 -1.83 -6.38
CA GLU A 96 -10.80 -1.04 -7.38
C GLU A 96 -9.55 -0.41 -6.79
N ALA A 97 -9.65 0.25 -5.62
CA ALA A 97 -8.50 0.87 -4.96
C ALA A 97 -7.36 -0.13 -4.66
N THR A 98 -7.70 -1.40 -4.39
CA THR A 98 -6.72 -2.46 -4.10
C THR A 98 -6.41 -3.37 -5.29
N PHE A 99 -6.98 -3.12 -6.46
CA PHE A 99 -6.74 -3.90 -7.68
C PHE A 99 -5.24 -4.03 -8.02
N PRO A 100 -4.43 -2.95 -7.95
CA PRO A 100 -3.00 -3.04 -8.22
C PRO A 100 -2.27 -4.07 -7.37
N VAL A 101 -2.64 -4.23 -6.09
CA VAL A 101 -2.02 -5.21 -5.19
C VAL A 101 -2.32 -6.65 -5.64
N ARG A 102 -3.53 -6.89 -6.19
CA ARG A 102 -3.89 -8.19 -6.80
C ARG A 102 -3.02 -8.49 -8.02
N VAL A 103 -2.83 -7.48 -8.88
CA VAL A 103 -1.98 -7.59 -10.06
C VAL A 103 -0.52 -7.82 -9.67
N MET A 104 0.02 -7.12 -8.66
CA MET A 104 1.38 -7.35 -8.14
C MET A 104 1.60 -8.81 -7.72
N ASN A 105 0.65 -9.37 -6.97
CA ASN A 105 0.74 -10.78 -6.57
C ASN A 105 0.71 -11.72 -7.78
N LYS A 106 -0.15 -11.47 -8.78
CA LYS A 106 -0.24 -12.24 -10.02
C LYS A 106 1.07 -12.18 -10.82
N LEU A 107 1.77 -11.03 -10.81
CA LEU A 107 3.10 -10.84 -11.39
C LEU A 107 4.22 -11.52 -10.59
N GLY A 108 3.91 -12.11 -9.44
CA GLY A 108 4.84 -12.87 -8.63
C GLY A 108 5.60 -12.07 -7.58
N VAL A 109 5.14 -10.85 -7.27
CA VAL A 109 5.63 -10.06 -6.12
C VAL A 109 5.34 -10.82 -4.82
N LYS A 110 6.32 -10.88 -3.93
CA LYS A 110 6.25 -11.58 -2.64
C LYS A 110 6.30 -10.64 -1.45
N THR A 111 6.94 -9.49 -1.62
CA THR A 111 7.12 -8.51 -0.54
C THR A 111 6.56 -7.16 -1.00
N LEU A 112 5.68 -6.59 -0.19
CA LEU A 112 5.08 -5.27 -0.41
C LEU A 112 5.54 -4.30 0.67
N PHE A 113 6.14 -3.19 0.24
CA PHE A 113 6.38 -2.02 1.08
C PHE A 113 5.28 -1.00 0.84
N VAL A 114 4.64 -0.53 1.89
CA VAL A 114 3.63 0.53 1.82
C VAL A 114 4.09 1.73 2.63
N SER A 115 3.95 2.92 2.06
CA SER A 115 4.31 4.15 2.74
C SER A 115 3.20 5.20 2.62
N ASN A 116 3.11 6.08 3.60
CA ASN A 116 2.10 7.14 3.66
C ASN A 116 2.59 8.33 4.48
N ALA A 117 1.91 9.49 4.35
CA ALA A 117 1.90 10.52 5.36
C ALA A 117 0.72 10.29 6.30
N ALA A 118 0.89 10.52 7.59
CA ALA A 118 -0.12 10.27 8.61
C ALA A 118 -0.15 11.38 9.67
N GLY A 119 -1.33 11.65 10.21
CA GLY A 119 -1.50 12.50 11.37
C GLY A 119 -1.07 11.77 12.65
N GLY A 120 -0.10 12.31 13.38
CA GLY A 120 0.37 11.72 14.65
C GLY A 120 -0.60 12.01 15.79
N MET A 121 -0.92 10.98 16.58
CA MET A 121 -1.75 11.06 17.79
C MET A 121 -0.98 10.73 19.07
N ASN A 122 0.12 10.01 18.92
CA ASN A 122 1.02 9.71 20.05
C ASN A 122 1.80 10.98 20.42
N PRO A 123 1.77 11.43 21.70
CA PRO A 123 2.42 12.67 22.14
C PRO A 123 3.96 12.64 22.02
N GLU A 124 4.56 11.46 21.89
CA GLU A 124 6.00 11.32 21.68
C GLU A 124 6.43 11.57 20.22
N PHE A 125 5.47 11.57 19.28
CA PHE A 125 5.77 11.76 17.87
C PHE A 125 5.98 13.24 17.54
N ARG A 126 6.85 13.49 16.58
CA ARG A 126 7.17 14.82 16.05
C ARG A 126 6.93 14.86 14.55
N ILE A 127 6.60 16.00 14.02
CA ILE A 127 6.51 16.22 12.57
C ILE A 127 7.84 15.83 11.92
N GLY A 128 7.76 14.97 10.92
CA GLY A 128 8.91 14.42 10.20
C GLY A 128 9.46 13.10 10.77
N ASP A 129 8.93 12.60 11.89
CA ASP A 129 9.30 11.28 12.38
C ASP A 129 8.91 10.18 11.39
N LEU A 130 9.77 9.18 11.28
CA LEU A 130 9.46 7.92 10.61
C LEU A 130 8.86 6.95 11.62
N MET A 131 7.64 6.48 11.36
CA MET A 131 6.96 5.48 12.18
C MET A 131 6.81 4.16 11.42
N ILE A 132 7.38 3.09 11.95
CA ILE A 132 7.04 1.73 11.52
C ILE A 132 5.62 1.43 11.93
N ILE A 133 4.81 0.97 10.98
CA ILE A 133 3.47 0.44 11.28
C ILE A 133 3.63 -1.01 11.74
N ASN A 134 3.33 -1.28 13.00
CA ASN A 134 3.40 -2.63 13.56
C ASN A 134 2.03 -3.33 13.62
N ASP A 135 0.94 -2.54 13.62
CA ASP A 135 -0.43 -3.02 13.56
C ASP A 135 -1.35 -1.92 13.00
N HIS A 136 -2.62 -2.25 12.75
CA HIS A 136 -3.58 -1.26 12.30
C HIS A 136 -4.98 -1.47 12.86
N ILE A 137 -5.76 -0.38 12.89
CA ILE A 137 -7.20 -0.39 13.16
C ILE A 137 -7.92 0.03 11.88
N ASN A 138 -8.80 -0.83 11.37
CA ASN A 138 -9.57 -0.58 10.15
C ASN A 138 -10.91 0.08 10.47
N LEU A 139 -11.02 1.37 10.21
CA LEU A 139 -12.28 2.14 10.34
C LEU A 139 -12.87 2.56 8.98
N PHE A 140 -12.43 1.94 7.89
CA PHE A 140 -13.07 2.15 6.59
C PHE A 140 -14.49 1.57 6.58
N PRO A 141 -15.45 2.21 5.88
CA PRO A 141 -16.84 1.75 5.82
C PRO A 141 -17.03 0.52 4.94
N GLU A 142 -16.05 0.21 4.08
CA GLU A 142 -16.04 -0.95 3.20
C GLU A 142 -14.80 -1.81 3.44
N HIS A 143 -14.95 -3.13 3.33
CA HIS A 143 -13.85 -4.08 3.50
C HIS A 143 -13.44 -4.65 2.13
N PRO A 144 -12.14 -4.65 1.74
CA PRO A 144 -11.69 -5.08 0.42
C PRO A 144 -11.94 -6.56 0.09
N LEU A 145 -12.20 -7.39 1.11
CA LEU A 145 -12.53 -8.81 0.95
C LEU A 145 -14.03 -9.09 1.04
N ARG A 146 -14.88 -8.04 1.11
CA ARG A 146 -16.34 -8.21 1.15
C ARG A 146 -16.86 -8.79 -0.17
N GLY A 147 -17.83 -9.70 -0.08
CA GLY A 147 -18.48 -10.34 -1.23
C GLY A 147 -17.94 -11.73 -1.54
N LYS A 148 -17.98 -12.13 -2.82
CA LYS A 148 -17.51 -13.45 -3.27
C LYS A 148 -16.00 -13.60 -3.01
N ASN A 149 -15.62 -14.72 -2.38
CA ASN A 149 -14.21 -15.10 -2.26
C ASN A 149 -13.76 -15.83 -3.54
N TYR A 150 -12.53 -15.53 -3.95
CA TYR A 150 -11.82 -16.26 -5.00
C TYR A 150 -10.71 -17.06 -4.32
N ASN A 151 -10.90 -18.37 -4.21
CA ASN A 151 -9.98 -19.25 -3.47
C ASN A 151 -8.56 -19.24 -4.06
N GLU A 152 -8.45 -18.93 -5.35
CA GLU A 152 -7.18 -18.77 -6.07
C GLU A 152 -6.36 -17.57 -5.53
N LEU A 153 -7.01 -16.58 -4.93
CA LEU A 153 -6.38 -15.40 -4.35
C LEU A 153 -6.10 -15.54 -2.85
N GLY A 154 -6.78 -16.48 -2.18
CA GLY A 154 -6.57 -16.74 -0.77
C GLY A 154 -7.81 -17.26 -0.02
N PRO A 155 -7.67 -17.59 1.26
CA PRO A 155 -8.74 -18.17 2.07
C PRO A 155 -9.86 -17.16 2.35
N ARG A 156 -11.08 -17.63 2.57
CA ARG A 156 -12.22 -16.75 2.92
C ARG A 156 -11.98 -15.93 4.19
N PHE A 157 -11.28 -16.50 5.16
CA PHE A 157 -10.97 -15.89 6.44
C PHE A 157 -9.44 -15.92 6.66
N PRO A 158 -8.69 -14.94 6.11
CA PRO A 158 -7.25 -14.86 6.32
C PRO A 158 -6.95 -14.42 7.76
N SER A 159 -5.89 -14.98 8.35
CA SER A 159 -5.38 -14.46 9.62
C SER A 159 -4.71 -13.09 9.40
N MET A 160 -4.89 -12.20 10.39
CA MET A 160 -4.21 -10.91 10.51
C MET A 160 -3.40 -10.83 11.81
N ASP A 161 -2.91 -11.97 12.32
CA ASP A 161 -2.07 -12.01 13.54
C ASP A 161 -0.72 -11.32 13.34
N GLU A 162 -0.23 -11.32 12.10
CA GLU A 162 1.01 -10.64 11.69
C GLU A 162 0.73 -9.86 10.38
N PRO A 163 -0.01 -8.75 10.43
CA PRO A 163 -0.31 -7.97 9.22
C PRO A 163 0.93 -7.33 8.63
N TYR A 164 1.90 -6.98 9.46
CA TYR A 164 3.22 -6.46 9.09
C TYR A 164 4.30 -7.42 9.56
N SER A 165 5.27 -7.70 8.70
CA SER A 165 6.33 -8.69 8.96
C SER A 165 7.24 -8.30 10.11
N HIS A 166 7.22 -9.07 11.20
CA HIS A 166 8.14 -8.92 12.32
C HIS A 166 9.60 -8.99 11.89
N ARG A 167 9.91 -9.82 10.89
CA ARG A 167 11.25 -9.95 10.31
C ARG A 167 11.71 -8.64 9.66
N LEU A 168 10.85 -8.01 8.85
CA LEU A 168 11.17 -6.73 8.18
C LEU A 168 11.20 -5.57 9.17
N ILE A 169 10.31 -5.56 10.17
CA ILE A 169 10.32 -4.57 11.27
C ILE A 169 11.64 -4.64 12.03
N LYS A 170 12.06 -5.85 12.43
CA LYS A 170 13.35 -6.05 13.09
C LYS A 170 14.52 -5.50 12.27
N LYS A 171 14.53 -5.83 10.96
CA LYS A 171 15.59 -5.36 10.05
C LYS A 171 15.60 -3.84 9.90
N ALA A 172 14.44 -3.21 9.83
CA ALA A 172 14.34 -1.75 9.76
C ALA A 172 14.88 -1.09 11.04
N LYS A 173 14.59 -1.64 12.21
CA LYS A 173 15.11 -1.16 13.50
C LYS A 173 16.64 -1.28 13.57
N GLU A 174 17.21 -2.39 13.12
CA GLU A 174 18.66 -2.58 13.04
C GLU A 174 19.31 -1.51 12.16
N ILE A 175 18.77 -1.28 10.95
CA ILE A 175 19.26 -0.26 10.01
C ILE A 175 19.15 1.15 10.61
N ALA A 176 18.04 1.47 11.27
CA ALA A 176 17.84 2.76 11.91
C ALA A 176 18.86 3.01 13.02
N ALA A 177 19.16 2.00 13.84
CA ALA A 177 20.18 2.07 14.86
C ALA A 177 21.59 2.28 14.27
N GLU A 178 21.96 1.50 13.24
CA GLU A 178 23.24 1.64 12.55
C GLU A 178 23.44 3.03 11.91
N LYS A 179 22.35 3.64 11.44
CA LYS A 179 22.38 4.94 10.76
C LYS A 179 22.03 6.12 11.66
N ASN A 180 21.80 5.91 12.95
CA ASN A 180 21.33 6.91 13.91
C ASN A 180 20.05 7.65 13.44
N ILE A 181 19.13 6.92 12.81
CA ILE A 181 17.83 7.45 12.39
C ILE A 181 16.85 7.30 13.55
N ARG A 182 16.18 8.42 13.91
CA ARG A 182 15.06 8.37 14.87
C ARG A 182 13.91 7.62 14.21
N LEU A 183 13.53 6.50 14.80
CA LEU A 183 12.50 5.62 14.28
C LEU A 183 11.48 5.34 15.39
N MET A 184 10.23 5.64 15.10
CA MET A 184 9.09 5.37 15.94
C MET A 184 8.42 4.07 15.51
N GLU A 185 7.53 3.56 16.33
CA GLU A 185 6.70 2.38 16.06
C GLU A 185 5.31 2.61 16.61
N GLY A 186 4.27 2.18 15.88
CA GLY A 186 2.91 2.41 16.34
C GLY A 186 1.84 1.78 15.47
N VAL A 187 0.61 1.91 15.97
CA VAL A 187 -0.63 1.43 15.37
C VAL A 187 -1.21 2.49 14.45
N TYR A 188 -1.44 2.13 13.19
CA TYR A 188 -2.04 3.01 12.19
C TYR A 188 -3.56 2.85 12.15
N VAL A 189 -4.30 3.95 12.29
CA VAL A 189 -5.77 3.98 12.12
C VAL A 189 -6.09 4.36 10.67
N GLY A 190 -6.74 3.47 9.95
CA GLY A 190 -7.20 3.74 8.58
C GLY A 190 -8.62 4.27 8.57
N THR A 191 -8.83 5.46 8.00
CA THR A 191 -10.12 6.15 7.87
C THR A 191 -10.45 6.45 6.41
N GLN A 192 -11.71 6.77 6.12
CA GLN A 192 -12.15 6.98 4.74
C GLN A 192 -11.72 8.33 4.13
N GLY A 193 -11.56 9.39 4.95
CA GLY A 193 -11.46 10.75 4.45
C GLY A 193 -12.73 11.25 3.74
N PRO A 194 -12.66 12.30 2.88
CA PRO A 194 -11.48 13.13 2.57
C PRO A 194 -11.20 14.25 3.58
N THR A 195 -12.04 14.44 4.61
CA THR A 195 -11.79 15.43 5.65
C THR A 195 -10.69 14.96 6.59
N PHE A 196 -9.89 15.91 7.07
CA PHE A 196 -9.07 15.65 8.26
C PHE A 196 -9.95 15.46 9.48
N GLU A 197 -9.38 14.81 10.47
CA GLU A 197 -10.06 14.43 11.69
C GLU A 197 -10.35 15.64 12.58
N THR A 198 -11.51 15.62 13.23
CA THR A 198 -11.82 16.57 14.28
C THR A 198 -11.00 16.28 15.55
N PRO A 199 -10.85 17.28 16.46
CA PRO A 199 -10.20 17.04 17.75
C PRO A 199 -10.86 15.94 18.60
N ALA A 200 -12.15 15.67 18.40
CA ALA A 200 -12.87 14.59 19.09
C ALA A 200 -12.52 13.23 18.50
N GLU A 201 -12.39 13.13 17.16
CA GLU A 201 -11.96 11.92 16.47
C GLU A 201 -10.52 11.55 16.84
N TYR A 202 -9.60 12.52 16.91
CA TYR A 202 -8.24 12.27 17.39
C TYR A 202 -8.22 11.67 18.80
N ARG A 203 -9.01 12.22 19.73
CA ARG A 203 -9.13 11.66 21.08
C ARG A 203 -9.74 10.25 21.09
N TYR A 204 -10.71 10.00 20.22
CA TYR A 204 -11.32 8.69 20.09
C TYR A 204 -10.33 7.66 19.55
N PHE A 205 -9.63 7.96 18.44
CA PHE A 205 -8.66 7.07 17.82
C PHE A 205 -7.49 6.76 18.74
N SER A 206 -6.98 7.75 19.47
CA SER A 206 -5.94 7.54 20.47
C SER A 206 -6.43 6.61 21.61
N ARG A 207 -7.67 6.78 22.08
CA ARG A 207 -8.23 5.93 23.17
C ARG A 207 -8.43 4.48 22.75
N ILE A 208 -8.70 4.20 21.50
CA ILE A 208 -8.83 2.83 21.00
C ILE A 208 -7.46 2.19 20.65
N GLY A 209 -6.36 2.89 20.89
CA GLY A 209 -5.01 2.37 20.73
C GLY A 209 -4.28 2.78 19.46
N GLY A 210 -4.77 3.80 18.72
CA GLY A 210 -4.09 4.32 17.54
C GLY A 210 -3.00 5.33 17.89
N ASP A 211 -1.88 5.27 17.18
CA ASP A 211 -0.74 6.19 17.30
C ASP A 211 -0.67 7.21 16.15
N ALA A 212 -1.16 6.81 14.98
CA ALA A 212 -1.25 7.67 13.81
C ALA A 212 -2.52 7.35 13.00
N VAL A 213 -3.01 8.33 12.22
CA VAL A 213 -4.21 8.18 11.40
C VAL A 213 -3.97 8.64 9.96
N GLY A 214 -4.61 7.98 9.02
CA GLY A 214 -4.59 8.38 7.61
C GLY A 214 -5.63 7.64 6.78
N MET A 215 -5.67 7.94 5.48
CA MET A 215 -6.78 7.59 4.57
C MET A 215 -6.39 6.51 3.55
N SER A 216 -5.42 5.63 3.88
CA SER A 216 -4.87 4.65 2.93
C SER A 216 -4.34 3.41 3.65
N THR A 217 -3.50 2.63 2.96
CA THR A 217 -2.61 1.60 3.51
C THR A 217 -3.32 0.34 4.01
N VAL A 218 -4.28 0.45 4.93
CA VAL A 218 -4.95 -0.71 5.54
C VAL A 218 -5.60 -1.64 4.50
N PRO A 219 -6.36 -1.14 3.51
CA PRO A 219 -6.96 -2.00 2.49
C PRO A 219 -5.92 -2.76 1.66
N GLU A 220 -4.80 -2.10 1.31
CA GLU A 220 -3.71 -2.70 0.55
C GLU A 220 -3.02 -3.81 1.35
N VAL A 221 -2.77 -3.57 2.65
CA VAL A 221 -2.20 -4.56 3.57
C VAL A 221 -3.11 -5.78 3.70
N ILE A 222 -4.42 -5.58 3.92
CA ILE A 222 -5.41 -6.66 4.00
C ILE A 222 -5.38 -7.53 2.74
N VAL A 223 -5.37 -6.91 1.57
CA VAL A 223 -5.35 -7.63 0.29
C VAL A 223 -4.04 -8.35 0.06
N ALA A 224 -2.91 -7.74 0.40
CA ALA A 224 -1.59 -8.37 0.29
C ALA A 224 -1.48 -9.59 1.21
N ARG A 225 -1.90 -9.46 2.48
CA ARG A 225 -1.89 -10.58 3.44
C ARG A 225 -2.84 -11.70 3.05
N HIS A 226 -4.02 -11.36 2.50
CA HIS A 226 -4.94 -12.36 1.96
C HIS A 226 -4.30 -13.27 0.91
N MET A 227 -3.34 -12.74 0.12
CA MET A 227 -2.60 -13.49 -0.92
C MET A 227 -1.24 -14.01 -0.43
N GLY A 228 -0.96 -13.96 0.87
CA GLY A 228 0.28 -14.47 1.45
C GLY A 228 1.53 -13.63 1.16
N MET A 229 1.37 -12.37 0.78
CA MET A 229 2.51 -11.46 0.63
C MET A 229 3.05 -11.03 2.00
N GLU A 230 4.36 -10.87 2.10
CA GLU A 230 5.00 -10.24 3.26
C GLU A 230 4.89 -8.73 3.14
N VAL A 231 4.47 -8.04 4.22
CA VAL A 231 4.22 -6.60 4.17
C VAL A 231 5.07 -5.86 5.19
N PHE A 232 5.57 -4.68 4.78
CA PHE A 232 6.19 -3.69 5.65
C PHE A 232 5.53 -2.34 5.44
N GLY A 233 5.15 -1.67 6.52
CA GLY A 233 4.49 -0.37 6.49
C GLY A 233 5.31 0.71 7.19
N MET A 234 5.34 1.91 6.61
CA MET A 234 5.99 3.09 7.19
C MET A 234 5.17 4.34 6.96
N SER A 235 4.97 5.11 8.01
CA SER A 235 4.37 6.45 7.94
C SER A 235 5.43 7.52 8.15
N VAL A 236 5.23 8.67 7.50
CA VAL A 236 5.87 9.95 7.87
C VAL A 236 4.83 10.76 8.63
N ILE A 237 5.17 11.20 9.84
CA ILE A 237 4.28 11.92 10.75
C ILE A 237 4.28 13.43 10.41
#